data_500fdc7c8f81efb7789d28674092de4a
#
_entry.id   500fdc7c8f81efb7789d28674092de4a
#
_cell.length_a   1.000
_cell.length_b   1.000
_cell.length_c   1.000
_cell.angle_alpha   90.00
_cell.angle_beta   90.00
_cell.angle_gamma   90.00
#
_symmetry.space_group_name_H-M   'P 1'
#
loop_
_entity.id
_entity.type
_entity.pdbx_description
1 polymer ?
#
loop_
_entity_poly.entity_id
_entity_poly.type
_entity_poly.pdbx_seq_one_letter_code
_entity_poly.pdbx_strand_id
1 'polypeptide(L)'
;MSPEIRHTIDGRAFVRTPDAQFQNLPDFPYQPNYVDVDGLRMHYIDEGPKDGDVVLLLHGQPDWSYLYRKMIPIITAAGFRAIAPDMIGMGRSDKPTDIHTHTIYAHADWWLAFIQALQLNDITLFAQDWGGFTSLITVAHHPEYFKRVMISNSALNLMPEPVLNIPLNLNRDDYPVDPNATMRTFDDFLKHCQENGYIKEDMSDFFNGWMIYALTGPELRASDNIMRDF
;
A
#
# COMPACT_ATOMS: atom_id res chain seq x y z
N MET A 1 -9.98 5.66 -24.83
CA MET A 1 -8.60 6.10 -25.17
C MET A 1 -7.67 5.30 -24.28
N SER A 2 -6.63 4.71 -24.85
CA SER A 2 -5.58 4.06 -24.06
C SER A 2 -4.88 5.12 -23.20
N PRO A 3 -4.47 4.80 -21.96
CA PRO A 3 -3.73 5.74 -21.14
C PRO A 3 -2.40 6.11 -21.78
N GLU A 4 -1.99 7.36 -21.63
CA GLU A 4 -0.68 7.83 -22.08
C GLU A 4 0.41 7.21 -21.20
N ILE A 5 1.34 6.47 -21.82
CA ILE A 5 2.52 5.95 -21.13
C ILE A 5 3.57 7.06 -21.07
N ARG A 6 4.05 7.32 -19.85
CA ARG A 6 5.12 8.27 -19.54
C ARG A 6 6.33 7.52 -19.01
N HIS A 7 7.47 8.18 -18.97
CA HIS A 7 8.70 7.59 -18.46
C HIS A 7 9.38 8.54 -17.49
N THR A 8 9.95 8.00 -16.43
CA THR A 8 10.87 8.68 -15.54
C THR A 8 12.21 8.93 -16.27
N ILE A 9 13.10 9.70 -15.68
CA ILE A 9 14.43 10.01 -16.25
C ILE A 9 15.26 8.73 -16.46
N ASP A 10 15.13 7.77 -15.54
CA ASP A 10 15.79 6.45 -15.61
C ASP A 10 15.07 5.44 -16.51
N GLY A 11 13.97 5.85 -17.17
CA GLY A 11 13.26 5.05 -18.17
C GLY A 11 12.13 4.16 -17.63
N ARG A 12 11.77 4.25 -16.34
CA ARG A 12 10.65 3.51 -15.75
C ARG A 12 9.33 3.99 -16.36
N ALA A 13 8.59 3.09 -17.00
CA ALA A 13 7.30 3.41 -17.61
C ALA A 13 6.19 3.52 -16.54
N PHE A 14 5.35 4.54 -16.65
CA PHE A 14 4.19 4.73 -15.77
C PHE A 14 3.01 5.37 -16.50
N VAL A 15 1.82 5.25 -15.91
CA VAL A 15 0.62 5.97 -16.31
C VAL A 15 0.16 6.89 -15.19
N ARG A 16 -0.60 7.93 -15.56
CA ARG A 16 -1.16 8.89 -14.63
C ARG A 16 -2.65 9.01 -14.86
N THR A 17 -3.43 8.84 -13.80
CA THR A 17 -4.87 9.06 -13.86
C THR A 17 -5.14 10.55 -14.14
N PRO A 18 -5.97 10.88 -15.16
CA PRO A 18 -6.31 12.26 -15.45
C PRO A 18 -7.00 12.94 -14.26
N ASP A 19 -6.64 14.19 -13.98
CA ASP A 19 -7.20 14.96 -12.85
C ASP A 19 -8.72 15.13 -12.93
N ALA A 20 -9.30 15.07 -14.15
CA ALA A 20 -10.75 15.10 -14.36
C ALA A 20 -11.51 13.95 -13.67
N GLN A 21 -10.83 12.82 -13.40
CA GLN A 21 -11.43 11.67 -12.71
C GLN A 21 -11.63 11.92 -11.21
N PHE A 22 -11.02 12.95 -10.67
CA PHE A 22 -11.08 13.29 -9.24
C PHE A 22 -11.94 14.53 -8.96
N GLN A 23 -12.73 14.96 -9.92
CA GLN A 23 -13.64 16.09 -9.76
C GLN A 23 -14.95 15.67 -9.12
N ASN A 24 -15.55 16.58 -8.34
CA ASN A 24 -16.89 16.40 -7.74
C ASN A 24 -17.03 15.17 -6.84
N LEU A 25 -15.96 14.79 -6.15
CA LEU A 25 -16.01 13.70 -5.18
C LEU A 25 -16.75 14.14 -3.91
N PRO A 26 -17.75 13.36 -3.43
CA PRO A 26 -18.47 13.68 -2.21
C PRO A 26 -17.54 13.80 -1.00
N ASP A 27 -17.75 14.83 -0.18
CA ASP A 27 -16.99 15.07 1.06
C ASP A 27 -15.47 15.14 0.89
N PHE A 28 -14.98 15.54 -0.30
CA PHE A 28 -13.54 15.57 -0.61
C PHE A 28 -13.13 16.95 -1.20
N PRO A 29 -13.14 18.02 -0.39
CA PRO A 29 -12.86 19.38 -0.86
C PRO A 29 -11.36 19.71 -0.97
N TYR A 30 -10.48 18.72 -0.73
CA TYR A 30 -9.05 18.92 -0.54
C TYR A 30 -8.34 19.24 -1.85
N GLN A 31 -7.45 20.24 -1.79
CA GLN A 31 -6.57 20.56 -2.91
C GLN A 31 -5.44 19.53 -3.01
N PRO A 32 -5.09 19.08 -4.21
CA PRO A 32 -4.01 18.13 -4.39
C PRO A 32 -2.65 18.80 -4.17
N ASN A 33 -1.77 18.13 -3.41
CA ASN A 33 -0.35 18.43 -3.36
C ASN A 33 0.41 17.27 -4.00
N TYR A 34 1.62 17.55 -4.46
CA TYR A 34 2.46 16.56 -5.12
C TYR A 34 3.91 16.72 -4.70
N VAL A 35 4.58 15.59 -4.58
CA VAL A 35 6.02 15.51 -4.33
C VAL A 35 6.63 14.45 -5.24
N ASP A 36 7.87 14.65 -5.63
CA ASP A 36 8.65 13.64 -6.35
C ASP A 36 9.24 12.64 -5.36
N VAL A 37 9.02 11.36 -5.61
CA VAL A 37 9.64 10.25 -4.90
C VAL A 37 10.21 9.28 -5.93
N ASP A 38 11.51 9.22 -6.01
CA ASP A 38 12.22 8.33 -6.94
C ASP A 38 11.79 8.52 -8.42
N GLY A 39 11.61 9.79 -8.84
CA GLY A 39 11.18 10.16 -10.19
C GLY A 39 9.70 9.93 -10.48
N LEU A 40 8.92 9.50 -9.51
CA LEU A 40 7.47 9.32 -9.59
C LEU A 40 6.75 10.41 -8.79
N ARG A 41 5.67 10.95 -9.33
CA ARG A 41 4.83 11.91 -8.63
C ARG A 41 3.96 11.20 -7.60
N MET A 42 4.13 11.52 -6.32
CA MET A 42 3.24 11.09 -5.25
C MET A 42 2.29 12.23 -4.87
N HIS A 43 0.99 11.95 -4.86
CA HIS A 43 -0.05 12.85 -4.38
C HIS A 43 -0.17 12.77 -2.86
N TYR A 44 -0.56 13.87 -2.23
CA TYR A 44 -0.95 13.88 -0.83
C TYR A 44 -1.92 15.04 -0.51
N ILE A 45 -2.74 14.82 0.51
CA ILE A 45 -3.50 15.85 1.21
C ILE A 45 -2.64 16.40 2.35
N ASP A 46 -2.72 17.70 2.60
CA ASP A 46 -1.98 18.36 3.68
C ASP A 46 -2.85 19.46 4.28
N GLU A 47 -3.58 19.14 5.33
CA GLU A 47 -4.58 19.98 5.97
C GLU A 47 -4.25 20.27 7.43
N GLY A 48 -4.72 21.40 7.93
CA GLY A 48 -4.48 21.87 9.29
C GLY A 48 -3.29 22.81 9.44
N PRO A 49 -2.92 23.16 10.68
CA PRO A 49 -1.82 24.09 10.94
C PRO A 49 -0.48 23.49 10.49
N LYS A 50 0.31 24.28 9.75
CA LYS A 50 1.58 23.80 9.18
C LYS A 50 2.67 23.52 10.23
N ASP A 51 2.53 24.11 11.40
CA ASP A 51 3.36 23.91 12.59
C ASP A 51 2.75 22.95 13.60
N GLY A 52 1.61 22.33 13.28
CA GLY A 52 0.96 21.33 14.12
C GLY A 52 1.69 19.99 14.11
N ASP A 53 1.53 19.24 15.21
CA ASP A 53 2.01 17.84 15.29
C ASP A 53 1.42 17.03 14.12
N VAL A 54 2.28 16.27 13.42
CA VAL A 54 1.91 15.56 12.20
C VAL A 54 1.17 14.25 12.53
N VAL A 55 0.01 14.08 11.90
CA VAL A 55 -0.69 12.79 11.79
C VAL A 55 -0.60 12.32 10.33
N LEU A 56 0.19 11.30 10.08
CA LEU A 56 0.37 10.68 8.77
C LEU A 56 -0.62 9.52 8.62
N LEU A 57 -1.45 9.57 7.56
CA LEU A 57 -2.55 8.64 7.31
C LEU A 57 -2.25 7.80 6.07
N LEU A 58 -1.87 6.53 6.25
CA LEU A 58 -1.48 5.65 5.16
C LEU A 58 -2.57 4.60 4.89
N HIS A 59 -3.17 4.71 3.72
CA HIS A 59 -4.21 3.79 3.23
C HIS A 59 -3.64 2.47 2.73
N GLY A 60 -4.51 1.50 2.53
CA GLY A 60 -4.18 0.21 1.92
C GLY A 60 -4.71 0.07 0.49
N GLN A 61 -4.76 -1.16 0.03
CA GLN A 61 -5.25 -1.51 -1.30
C GLN A 61 -6.72 -1.95 -1.22
N PRO A 62 -7.57 -1.53 -2.15
CA PRO A 62 -7.33 -0.71 -3.33
C PRO A 62 -7.64 0.79 -3.10
N ASP A 63 -7.64 1.22 -1.87
CA ASP A 63 -8.02 2.57 -1.47
C ASP A 63 -6.99 3.64 -1.90
N TRP A 64 -7.27 4.87 -1.50
CA TRP A 64 -6.42 6.05 -1.65
C TRP A 64 -6.80 7.06 -0.55
N SER A 65 -6.22 8.23 -0.51
CA SER A 65 -6.45 9.24 0.54
C SER A 65 -7.92 9.61 0.76
N TYR A 66 -8.80 9.31 -0.19
CA TYR A 66 -10.25 9.47 -0.04
C TYR A 66 -10.84 8.69 1.16
N LEU A 67 -10.22 7.58 1.54
CA LEU A 67 -10.56 6.82 2.74
C LEU A 67 -10.65 7.72 3.98
N TYR A 68 -9.72 8.65 4.09
CA TYR A 68 -9.56 9.50 5.28
C TYR A 68 -10.37 10.81 5.24
N ARG A 69 -11.18 11.04 4.20
CA ARG A 69 -11.93 12.29 4.01
C ARG A 69 -12.74 12.75 5.21
N LYS A 70 -13.23 11.81 6.03
CA LYS A 70 -14.02 12.09 7.24
C LYS A 70 -13.16 12.17 8.50
N MET A 71 -11.97 11.57 8.50
CA MET A 71 -11.03 11.64 9.63
C MET A 71 -10.25 12.97 9.63
N ILE A 72 -9.86 13.44 8.45
CA ILE A 72 -9.07 14.67 8.30
C ILE A 72 -9.71 15.87 9.05
N PRO A 73 -11.01 16.18 8.89
CA PRO A 73 -11.61 17.32 9.61
C PRO A 73 -11.57 17.17 11.14
N ILE A 74 -11.68 15.94 11.65
CA ILE A 74 -11.62 15.66 13.08
C ILE A 74 -10.20 15.90 13.61
N ILE A 75 -9.19 15.43 12.89
CA ILE A 75 -7.77 15.56 13.22
C ILE A 75 -7.38 17.05 13.23
N THR A 76 -7.76 17.77 12.17
CA THR A 76 -7.41 19.19 12.03
C THR A 76 -8.15 20.07 13.05
N ALA A 77 -9.40 19.75 13.38
CA ALA A 77 -10.15 20.44 14.43
C ALA A 77 -9.53 20.24 15.82
N ALA A 78 -8.80 19.14 16.04
CA ALA A 78 -8.02 18.90 17.25
C ALA A 78 -6.65 19.60 17.28
N GLY A 79 -6.32 20.38 16.24
CA GLY A 79 -5.09 21.17 16.16
C GLY A 79 -3.89 20.43 15.56
N PHE A 80 -4.09 19.24 14.98
CA PHE A 80 -3.04 18.48 14.31
C PHE A 80 -2.96 18.82 12.82
N ARG A 81 -1.79 18.58 12.22
CA ARG A 81 -1.59 18.58 10.77
C ARG A 81 -1.83 17.19 10.23
N ALA A 82 -2.86 17.03 9.40
CA ALA A 82 -3.20 15.76 8.76
C ALA A 82 -2.55 15.68 7.37
N ILE A 83 -1.73 14.66 7.16
CA ILE A 83 -1.10 14.37 5.87
C ILE A 83 -1.56 12.98 5.42
N ALA A 84 -2.17 12.92 4.24
CA ALA A 84 -2.69 11.67 3.67
C ALA A 84 -2.21 11.49 2.22
N PRO A 85 -1.10 10.77 2.01
CA PRO A 85 -0.61 10.48 0.67
C PRO A 85 -1.41 9.34 0.01
N ASP A 86 -1.36 9.31 -1.34
CA ASP A 86 -1.75 8.15 -2.13
C ASP A 86 -0.50 7.29 -2.40
N MET A 87 -0.56 6.00 -2.11
CA MET A 87 0.51 5.06 -2.47
C MET A 87 0.85 5.17 -3.96
N ILE A 88 2.12 5.00 -4.32
CA ILE A 88 2.51 4.81 -5.72
C ILE A 88 1.72 3.62 -6.28
N GLY A 89 1.12 3.81 -7.44
CA GLY A 89 0.19 2.84 -8.04
C GLY A 89 -1.29 3.16 -7.81
N MET A 90 -1.65 4.06 -6.88
CA MET A 90 -3.03 4.32 -6.47
C MET A 90 -3.42 5.79 -6.56
N GLY A 91 -4.71 6.08 -6.49
CA GLY A 91 -5.28 7.42 -6.45
C GLY A 91 -4.72 8.36 -7.52
N ARG A 92 -4.23 9.52 -7.11
CA ARG A 92 -3.63 10.54 -7.97
C ARG A 92 -2.13 10.36 -8.18
N SER A 93 -1.49 9.42 -7.46
CA SER A 93 -0.08 9.10 -7.63
C SER A 93 0.20 8.41 -8.97
N ASP A 94 1.44 8.48 -9.43
CA ASP A 94 1.87 7.80 -10.64
C ASP A 94 1.82 6.28 -10.46
N LYS A 95 1.60 5.56 -11.55
CA LYS A 95 1.36 4.13 -11.58
C LYS A 95 2.36 3.45 -12.50
N PRO A 96 3.50 2.97 -11.97
CA PRO A 96 4.40 2.12 -12.73
C PRO A 96 3.66 0.98 -13.41
N THR A 97 3.99 0.73 -14.69
CA THR A 97 3.30 -0.29 -15.50
C THR A 97 3.92 -1.67 -15.38
N ASP A 98 5.15 -1.74 -14.89
CA ASP A 98 5.81 -3.00 -14.58
C ASP A 98 5.41 -3.46 -13.19
N ILE A 99 4.77 -4.62 -13.11
CA ILE A 99 4.31 -5.22 -11.85
C ILE A 99 5.46 -5.51 -10.89
N HIS A 100 6.67 -5.77 -11.40
CA HIS A 100 7.85 -6.05 -10.59
C HIS A 100 8.38 -4.81 -9.85
N THR A 101 7.94 -3.62 -10.24
CA THR A 101 8.24 -2.38 -9.51
C THR A 101 7.50 -2.32 -8.16
N HIS A 102 6.33 -2.98 -8.06
CA HIS A 102 5.48 -2.95 -6.88
C HIS A 102 5.86 -4.04 -5.88
N THR A 103 6.94 -3.82 -5.15
CA THR A 103 7.34 -4.69 -4.04
C THR A 103 7.04 -4.02 -2.70
N ILE A 104 6.94 -4.80 -1.62
CA ILE A 104 6.75 -4.26 -0.27
C ILE A 104 7.89 -3.30 0.10
N TYR A 105 9.13 -3.65 -0.26
CA TYR A 105 10.30 -2.83 0.01
C TYR A 105 10.31 -1.55 -0.82
N ALA A 106 9.94 -1.60 -2.10
CA ALA A 106 9.82 -0.39 -2.92
C ALA A 106 8.78 0.58 -2.32
N HIS A 107 7.66 0.08 -1.83
CA HIS A 107 6.68 0.92 -1.14
C HIS A 107 7.21 1.49 0.17
N ALA A 108 7.99 0.72 0.94
CA ALA A 108 8.63 1.21 2.16
C ALA A 108 9.66 2.31 1.85
N ASP A 109 10.45 2.14 0.79
CA ASP A 109 11.42 3.14 0.32
C ASP A 109 10.72 4.42 -0.17
N TRP A 110 9.59 4.30 -0.88
CA TRP A 110 8.79 5.46 -1.29
C TRP A 110 8.19 6.21 -0.09
N TRP A 111 7.78 5.49 0.99
CA TRP A 111 7.35 6.13 2.23
C TRP A 111 8.50 6.92 2.87
N LEU A 112 9.69 6.33 2.94
CA LEU A 112 10.87 7.02 3.47
C LEU A 112 11.20 8.26 2.64
N ALA A 113 11.24 8.13 1.32
CA ALA A 113 11.48 9.25 0.42
C ALA A 113 10.45 10.37 0.57
N PHE A 114 9.17 10.02 0.74
CA PHE A 114 8.08 10.95 1.02
C PHE A 114 8.29 11.72 2.34
N ILE A 115 8.59 11.00 3.43
CA ILE A 115 8.86 11.57 4.75
C ILE A 115 10.03 12.55 4.68
N GLN A 116 11.11 12.16 4.01
CA GLN A 116 12.31 12.97 3.84
C GLN A 116 12.06 14.21 2.97
N ALA A 117 11.36 14.05 1.85
CA ALA A 117 11.07 15.15 0.93
C ALA A 117 10.20 16.25 1.58
N LEU A 118 9.28 15.85 2.48
CA LEU A 118 8.46 16.79 3.25
C LEU A 118 9.09 17.17 4.60
N GLN A 119 10.27 16.67 4.93
CA GLN A 119 11.00 16.93 6.18
C GLN A 119 10.15 16.66 7.43
N LEU A 120 9.35 15.57 7.40
CA LEU A 120 8.48 15.21 8.50
C LEU A 120 9.27 14.55 9.63
N ASN A 121 8.94 14.95 10.86
CA ASN A 121 9.51 14.40 12.09
C ASN A 121 8.41 14.28 13.15
N ASP A 122 8.67 13.57 14.23
CA ASP A 122 7.74 13.36 15.36
C ASP A 122 6.35 12.85 14.90
N ILE A 123 6.33 12.03 13.86
CA ILE A 123 5.11 11.58 13.19
C ILE A 123 4.28 10.70 14.12
N THR A 124 2.98 11.02 14.25
CA THR A 124 1.97 10.06 14.66
C THR A 124 1.45 9.35 13.42
N LEU A 125 1.86 8.11 13.20
CA LEU A 125 1.43 7.29 12.09
C LEU A 125 0.09 6.63 12.42
N PHE A 126 -0.88 6.74 11.51
CA PHE A 126 -2.05 5.87 11.42
C PHE A 126 -2.01 5.16 10.07
N ALA A 127 -1.93 3.85 10.08
CA ALA A 127 -1.86 3.07 8.84
C ALA A 127 -2.82 1.89 8.88
N GLN A 128 -3.36 1.55 7.71
CA GLN A 128 -4.35 0.51 7.53
C GLN A 128 -3.97 -0.39 6.36
N ASP A 129 -4.25 -1.71 6.49
CA ASP A 129 -4.06 -2.72 5.43
C ASP A 129 -2.62 -2.67 4.86
N TRP A 130 -2.42 -2.58 3.54
CA TRP A 130 -1.10 -2.46 2.90
C TRP A 130 -0.29 -1.25 3.35
N GLY A 131 -0.96 -0.15 3.69
CA GLY A 131 -0.29 1.00 4.30
C GLY A 131 0.43 0.62 5.59
N GLY A 132 -0.19 -0.26 6.41
CA GLY A 132 0.43 -0.80 7.62
C GLY A 132 1.61 -1.71 7.31
N PHE A 133 1.46 -2.68 6.41
CA PHE A 133 2.55 -3.61 6.05
C PHE A 133 3.80 -2.89 5.57
N THR A 134 3.63 -1.97 4.62
CA THR A 134 4.77 -1.28 4.01
C THR A 134 5.39 -0.25 4.94
N SER A 135 4.56 0.48 5.70
CA SER A 135 5.07 1.51 6.63
C SER A 135 5.74 0.93 7.87
N LEU A 136 5.32 -0.24 8.35
CA LEU A 136 5.98 -0.88 9.49
C LEU A 136 7.43 -1.28 9.18
N ILE A 137 7.77 -1.56 7.93
CA ILE A 137 9.16 -1.74 7.49
C ILE A 137 9.91 -0.42 7.64
N THR A 138 9.34 0.69 7.17
CA THR A 138 9.94 2.02 7.33
C THR A 138 10.10 2.39 8.81
N VAL A 139 9.09 2.12 9.65
CA VAL A 139 9.18 2.34 11.11
C VAL A 139 10.29 1.51 11.75
N ALA A 140 10.43 0.24 11.36
CA ALA A 140 11.44 -0.65 11.93
C ALA A 140 12.87 -0.21 11.59
N HIS A 141 13.09 0.31 10.37
CA HIS A 141 14.40 0.76 9.91
C HIS A 141 14.72 2.21 10.27
N HIS A 142 13.69 3.05 10.44
CA HIS A 142 13.79 4.49 10.64
C HIS A 142 12.87 4.98 11.77
N PRO A 143 12.99 4.41 12.99
CA PRO A 143 12.11 4.76 14.12
C PRO A 143 12.24 6.23 14.55
N GLU A 144 13.34 6.88 14.20
CA GLU A 144 13.64 8.27 14.54
C GLU A 144 12.62 9.28 13.99
N TYR A 145 11.89 8.94 12.92
CA TYR A 145 10.86 9.81 12.36
C TYR A 145 9.53 9.74 13.12
N PHE A 146 9.31 8.71 13.94
CA PHE A 146 7.99 8.36 14.47
C PHE A 146 7.89 8.55 15.98
N LYS A 147 6.90 9.30 16.42
CA LYS A 147 6.55 9.51 17.84
C LYS A 147 5.54 8.47 18.33
N ARG A 148 4.60 8.08 17.47
CA ARG A 148 3.54 7.08 17.77
C ARG A 148 3.18 6.32 16.50
N VAL A 149 2.77 5.07 16.68
CA VAL A 149 2.30 4.21 15.59
C VAL A 149 0.96 3.59 15.99
N MET A 150 -0.03 3.76 15.13
CA MET A 150 -1.37 3.18 15.25
C MET A 150 -1.66 2.38 14.00
N ILE A 151 -1.93 1.09 14.15
CA ILE A 151 -2.18 0.17 13.04
C ILE A 151 -3.60 -0.37 13.15
N SER A 152 -4.30 -0.36 12.04
CA SER A 152 -5.65 -0.89 11.89
C SER A 152 -5.70 -1.93 10.77
N ASN A 153 -6.26 -3.10 11.05
CA ASN A 153 -6.46 -4.16 10.06
C ASN A 153 -5.19 -4.44 9.22
N SER A 154 -4.07 -4.58 9.91
CA SER A 154 -2.76 -4.86 9.34
C SER A 154 -1.89 -5.54 10.38
N ALA A 155 -0.74 -6.04 10.01
CA ALA A 155 0.19 -6.70 10.90
C ALA A 155 1.63 -6.39 10.55
N LEU A 156 2.52 -6.43 11.54
CA LEU A 156 3.93 -6.67 11.29
C LEU A 156 4.04 -8.13 10.84
N ASN A 157 4.68 -8.35 9.71
CA ASN A 157 4.79 -9.69 9.14
C ASN A 157 5.68 -10.58 10.03
N LEU A 158 5.04 -11.24 11.01
CA LEU A 158 5.66 -12.28 11.83
C LEU A 158 5.55 -13.65 11.14
N MET A 159 5.64 -13.68 9.81
CA MET A 159 5.62 -14.94 9.08
C MET A 159 6.78 -15.82 9.55
N PRO A 160 6.55 -17.15 9.71
CA PRO A 160 7.63 -18.10 10.03
C PRO A 160 8.79 -17.96 9.03
N GLU A 161 10.01 -18.16 9.46
CA GLU A 161 11.22 -18.05 8.63
C GLU A 161 11.11 -18.63 7.20
N PRO A 162 10.44 -19.77 6.96
CA PRO A 162 10.28 -20.29 5.60
C PRO A 162 9.53 -19.36 4.66
N VAL A 163 8.63 -18.51 5.21
CA VAL A 163 7.84 -17.55 4.41
C VAL A 163 8.60 -16.23 4.25
N LEU A 164 9.42 -15.84 5.24
CA LEU A 164 10.31 -14.68 5.14
C LEU A 164 11.44 -14.90 4.13
N ASN A 165 11.80 -16.16 3.86
CA ASN A 165 12.82 -16.53 2.86
C ASN A 165 12.23 -16.71 1.45
N ILE A 166 10.94 -16.55 1.25
CA ILE A 166 10.38 -16.39 -0.10
C ILE A 166 10.91 -15.04 -0.59
N PRO A 167 11.76 -15.01 -1.63
CA PRO A 167 12.22 -13.75 -2.19
C PRO A 167 10.99 -12.95 -2.61
N LEU A 168 10.74 -11.82 -1.97
CA LEU A 168 9.63 -10.93 -2.33
C LEU A 168 9.82 -10.29 -3.71
N ASN A 169 10.99 -10.44 -4.32
CA ASN A 169 11.20 -10.37 -5.76
C ASN A 169 10.64 -11.63 -6.40
N LEU A 170 9.32 -11.71 -6.47
CA LEU A 170 8.64 -12.74 -7.25
C LEU A 170 8.87 -12.43 -8.72
N ASN A 171 10.09 -12.72 -9.20
CA ASN A 171 10.28 -12.87 -10.62
C ASN A 171 9.42 -14.07 -11.03
N ARG A 172 8.43 -13.82 -11.87
CA ARG A 172 7.47 -14.83 -12.34
C ARG A 172 8.16 -16.03 -12.96
N ASP A 173 9.38 -15.83 -13.50
CA ASP A 173 10.20 -16.87 -14.13
C ASP A 173 10.87 -17.77 -13.07
N ASP A 174 11.06 -17.29 -11.83
CA ASP A 174 11.62 -18.07 -10.73
C ASP A 174 10.58 -19.00 -10.07
N TYR A 175 9.29 -18.74 -10.32
CA TYR A 175 8.16 -19.54 -9.85
C TYR A 175 7.31 -19.93 -11.06
N PRO A 176 7.72 -20.95 -11.83
CA PRO A 176 6.93 -21.42 -12.95
C PRO A 176 5.56 -21.83 -12.43
N VAL A 177 4.54 -21.11 -12.89
CA VAL A 177 3.15 -21.47 -12.64
C VAL A 177 2.97 -22.88 -13.21
N ASP A 178 2.79 -23.87 -12.34
CA ASP A 178 2.40 -25.19 -12.80
C ASP A 178 1.06 -25.05 -13.54
N PRO A 179 1.03 -25.28 -14.88
CA PRO A 179 -0.21 -25.16 -15.64
C PRO A 179 -1.26 -26.17 -15.20
N ASN A 180 -0.86 -27.18 -14.39
CA ASN A 180 -1.72 -28.18 -13.78
C ASN A 180 -2.01 -27.89 -12.30
N ALA A 181 -1.56 -26.73 -11.76
CA ALA A 181 -1.85 -26.36 -10.39
C ALA A 181 -3.37 -26.36 -10.16
N THR A 182 -3.79 -27.18 -9.22
CA THR A 182 -5.20 -27.44 -8.93
C THR A 182 -5.82 -26.41 -8.00
N MET A 183 -5.07 -25.41 -7.52
CA MET A 183 -5.61 -24.32 -6.72
C MET A 183 -6.36 -23.34 -7.62
N ARG A 184 -7.65 -23.60 -7.78
CA ARG A 184 -8.57 -22.77 -8.59
C ARG A 184 -9.59 -22.02 -7.75
N THR A 185 -9.67 -22.35 -6.46
CA THR A 185 -10.63 -21.77 -5.54
C THR A 185 -9.94 -21.38 -4.24
N PHE A 186 -10.56 -20.52 -3.48
CA PHE A 186 -10.11 -20.16 -2.13
C PHE A 186 -10.06 -21.39 -1.21
N ASP A 187 -10.98 -22.34 -1.37
CA ASP A 187 -10.98 -23.58 -0.60
C ASP A 187 -9.78 -24.47 -0.92
N ASP A 188 -9.36 -24.55 -2.19
CA ASP A 188 -8.14 -25.26 -2.59
C ASP A 188 -6.91 -24.61 -1.94
N PHE A 189 -6.88 -23.29 -1.87
CA PHE A 189 -5.82 -22.54 -1.21
C PHE A 189 -5.79 -22.81 0.31
N LEU A 190 -6.93 -22.72 0.99
CA LEU A 190 -7.02 -23.02 2.43
C LEU A 190 -6.54 -24.43 2.73
N LYS A 191 -6.98 -25.41 1.94
CA LYS A 191 -6.58 -26.80 2.06
C LYS A 191 -5.07 -26.95 1.88
N HIS A 192 -4.50 -26.32 0.86
CA HIS A 192 -3.05 -26.30 0.64
C HIS A 192 -2.29 -25.71 1.83
N CYS A 193 -2.74 -24.59 2.38
CA CYS A 193 -2.15 -23.96 3.54
C CYS A 193 -2.22 -24.87 4.79
N GLN A 194 -3.34 -25.54 5.01
CA GLN A 194 -3.50 -26.49 6.11
C GLN A 194 -2.59 -27.71 5.96
N GLU A 195 -2.56 -28.31 4.77
CA GLU A 195 -1.74 -29.50 4.46
C GLU A 195 -0.24 -29.22 4.59
N ASN A 196 0.20 -27.99 4.35
CA ASN A 196 1.60 -27.56 4.47
C ASN A 196 1.92 -26.89 5.81
N GLY A 197 0.97 -26.79 6.73
CA GLY A 197 1.16 -26.22 8.06
C GLY A 197 1.34 -24.71 8.07
N TYR A 198 0.95 -24.01 7.01
CA TYR A 198 1.01 -22.55 6.93
C TYR A 198 -0.09 -21.86 7.73
N ILE A 199 -1.22 -22.53 7.92
CA ILE A 199 -2.31 -22.08 8.79
C ILE A 199 -2.68 -23.18 9.77
N LYS A 200 -2.98 -22.79 11.00
CA LYS A 200 -3.59 -23.63 12.02
C LYS A 200 -5.11 -23.43 11.99
N GLU A 201 -5.83 -24.22 12.75
CA GLU A 201 -7.31 -24.20 12.75
C GLU A 201 -7.95 -22.92 13.33
N ASP A 202 -7.15 -21.95 13.80
CA ASP A 202 -7.70 -20.72 14.35
C ASP A 202 -7.72 -19.58 13.29
N MET A 203 -8.69 -18.67 13.45
CA MET A 203 -8.96 -17.58 12.50
C MET A 203 -7.84 -16.53 12.41
N SER A 204 -6.92 -16.49 13.35
CA SER A 204 -5.77 -15.55 13.31
C SER A 204 -4.81 -15.94 12.19
N ASP A 205 -4.66 -17.24 11.94
CA ASP A 205 -3.83 -17.76 10.86
C ASP A 205 -4.52 -17.64 9.48
N PHE A 206 -5.85 -17.49 9.44
CA PHE A 206 -6.60 -17.28 8.20
C PHE A 206 -6.17 -15.98 7.49
N PHE A 207 -6.06 -14.88 8.22
CA PHE A 207 -5.59 -13.61 7.67
C PHE A 207 -4.16 -13.71 7.14
N ASN A 208 -3.29 -14.41 7.84
CA ASN A 208 -1.90 -14.63 7.40
C ASN A 208 -1.88 -15.49 6.13
N GLY A 209 -2.69 -16.52 6.06
CA GLY A 209 -2.83 -17.37 4.87
C GLY A 209 -3.38 -16.64 3.66
N TRP A 210 -4.41 -15.81 3.84
CA TRP A 210 -4.99 -14.99 2.77
C TRP A 210 -3.99 -13.95 2.24
N MET A 211 -3.21 -13.36 3.12
CA MET A 211 -2.15 -12.42 2.72
C MET A 211 -1.04 -13.10 1.90
N ILE A 212 -0.65 -14.32 2.29
CA ILE A 212 0.31 -15.11 1.51
C ILE A 212 -0.24 -15.39 0.11
N TYR A 213 -1.50 -15.79 0.01
CA TYR A 213 -2.17 -16.03 -1.27
C TYR A 213 -2.23 -14.77 -2.14
N ALA A 214 -2.64 -13.65 -1.57
CA ALA A 214 -2.69 -12.38 -2.29
C ALA A 214 -1.31 -11.93 -2.80
N LEU A 215 -0.23 -12.31 -2.09
CA LEU A 215 1.15 -11.97 -2.46
C LEU A 215 1.82 -12.97 -3.41
N THR A 216 1.43 -14.24 -3.36
CA THR A 216 2.15 -15.34 -4.04
C THR A 216 1.30 -16.11 -5.05
N GLY A 217 -0.03 -15.93 -5.02
CA GLY A 217 -0.94 -16.71 -5.85
C GLY A 217 -0.83 -16.40 -7.33
N PRO A 218 -0.94 -17.42 -8.20
CA PRO A 218 -0.95 -17.26 -9.66
C PRO A 218 -2.14 -16.41 -10.14
N GLU A 219 -3.11 -16.16 -9.28
CA GLU A 219 -4.35 -15.44 -9.54
C GLU A 219 -4.34 -13.97 -9.12
N LEU A 220 -3.17 -13.33 -8.94
CA LEU A 220 -3.12 -11.86 -8.95
C LEU A 220 -3.80 -11.26 -10.20
N ARG A 221 -4.07 -12.09 -11.22
CA ARG A 221 -4.93 -11.74 -12.36
C ARG A 221 -6.43 -11.93 -12.12
N ALA A 222 -6.82 -12.71 -11.11
CA ALA A 222 -8.21 -12.87 -10.69
C ALA A 222 -8.64 -11.80 -9.66
N SER A 223 -7.73 -10.91 -9.22
CA SER A 223 -8.08 -9.75 -8.39
C SER A 223 -9.20 -8.91 -9.01
N ASP A 224 -9.29 -8.89 -10.35
CA ASP A 224 -10.44 -8.29 -11.06
C ASP A 224 -11.78 -8.96 -10.71
N ASN A 225 -11.78 -10.22 -10.27
CA ASN A 225 -13.01 -10.94 -9.90
C ASN A 225 -13.30 -10.84 -8.40
N ILE A 226 -12.29 -10.91 -7.54
CA ILE A 226 -12.46 -10.74 -6.08
C ILE A 226 -12.99 -9.35 -5.75
N MET A 227 -12.54 -8.33 -6.48
CA MET A 227 -12.98 -6.94 -6.31
C MET A 227 -14.40 -6.66 -6.84
N ARG A 228 -15.04 -7.60 -7.52
CA ARG A 228 -16.43 -7.45 -8.00
C ARG A 228 -17.47 -7.94 -6.99
N ASP A 229 -17.06 -8.73 -6.00
CA ASP A 229 -17.96 -9.39 -5.04
C ASP A 229 -17.94 -8.72 -3.65
N PHE A 230 -17.22 -7.57 -3.50
CA PHE A 230 -17.24 -6.66 -2.38
C PHE A 230 -17.64 -5.25 -2.84
#